data_0fc7b9316269d7a5942b5ec4657bb286
#
_entry.id   0fc7b9316269d7a5942b5ec4657bb286
#
_cell.length_a   1.000
_cell.length_b   1.000
_cell.length_c   1.000
_cell.angle_alpha   90.00
_cell.angle_beta   90.00
_cell.angle_gamma   90.00
#
_symmetry.space_group_name_H-M   'P 1'
#
loop_
_entity.id
_entity.type
_entity.pdbx_description
1 polymer ?
#
loop_
_entity_poly.entity_id
_entity_poly.type
_entity_poly.pdbx_seq_one_letter_code
_entity_poly.pdbx_strand_id
1 'polypeptide(L)'
;FHYRMKEKIRCIWPNNDLLMIKYHDTEWGVPIKNDRKIFEFLVLESAQAGLSWRTILYKRKGYKKAFANFDPKKVSKFTKKDINKLLKNSEIIRNKLKIESAINNAKRFLEVQKEFGSFNKYIWGFVKGKQIDGKRKTLKDLPAITKEAEEFSKDLKKRGFKFLGPTVIYAHMQATGMVNDHTTDCFRYKFKTSK
;
A
#
# COMPACT_ATOMS: atom_id res chain seq x y z
N PHE A 1 13.14 -20.83 36.51
CA PHE A 1 11.92 -20.16 36.02
C PHE A 1 12.02 -19.99 34.49
N HIS A 2 11.42 -20.93 33.73
CA HIS A 2 11.30 -20.80 32.27
C HIS A 2 10.12 -19.86 31.98
N TYR A 3 10.41 -18.62 31.67
CA TYR A 3 9.42 -17.70 31.10
C TYR A 3 9.09 -18.19 29.68
N ARG A 4 8.04 -19.02 29.51
CA ARG A 4 7.47 -19.32 28.21
C ARG A 4 6.90 -18.01 27.68
N MET A 5 7.63 -17.34 26.77
CA MET A 5 7.02 -16.28 25.98
C MET A 5 5.84 -16.90 25.23
N LYS A 6 4.62 -16.46 25.54
CA LYS A 6 3.43 -16.87 24.77
C LYS A 6 3.69 -16.55 23.31
N GLU A 7 3.72 -17.57 22.49
CA GLU A 7 3.87 -17.44 21.05
C GLU A 7 2.74 -16.54 20.54
N LYS A 8 3.09 -15.46 19.81
CA LYS A 8 2.10 -14.49 19.32
C LYS A 8 1.31 -15.11 18.17
N ILE A 9 -0.01 -15.11 18.28
CA ILE A 9 -0.89 -15.53 17.19
C ILE A 9 -0.91 -14.43 16.15
N ARG A 10 -0.62 -14.78 14.89
CA ARG A 10 -0.60 -13.87 13.72
C ARG A 10 -1.59 -14.31 12.66
N CYS A 11 -1.94 -13.41 11.77
CA CYS A 11 -2.50 -13.80 10.49
C CYS A 11 -1.59 -14.84 9.81
N ILE A 12 -2.16 -15.74 9.03
CA ILE A 12 -1.38 -16.85 8.45
C ILE A 12 -0.60 -16.47 7.19
N TRP A 13 -0.94 -15.35 6.53
CA TRP A 13 -0.36 -14.98 5.24
C TRP A 13 1.15 -14.66 5.26
N PRO A 14 1.78 -14.16 6.38
CA PRO A 14 3.22 -13.97 6.40
C PRO A 14 4.02 -15.26 6.37
N ASN A 15 3.39 -16.39 6.70
CA ASN A 15 4.02 -17.70 6.78
C ASN A 15 5.29 -17.67 7.65
N ASN A 16 6.37 -18.30 7.23
CA ASN A 16 7.65 -18.36 7.94
C ASN A 16 8.68 -17.35 7.43
N ASP A 17 8.28 -16.43 6.58
CA ASP A 17 9.17 -15.41 6.02
C ASP A 17 9.39 -14.28 7.01
N LEU A 18 10.64 -14.10 7.48
CA LEU A 18 10.98 -13.14 8.52
C LEU A 18 10.68 -11.69 8.10
N LEU A 19 10.89 -11.34 6.82
CA LEU A 19 10.60 -10.00 6.32
C LEU A 19 9.10 -9.74 6.25
N MET A 20 8.33 -10.73 5.81
CA MET A 20 6.87 -10.68 5.79
C MET A 20 6.28 -10.60 7.21
N ILE A 21 6.83 -11.36 8.14
CA ILE A 21 6.43 -11.32 9.57
C ILE A 21 6.68 -9.94 10.16
N LYS A 22 7.86 -9.37 9.93
CA LYS A 22 8.19 -8.02 10.39
C LYS A 22 7.23 -6.98 9.82
N TYR A 23 6.96 -7.05 8.53
CA TYR A 23 6.01 -6.16 7.86
C TYR A 23 4.60 -6.27 8.45
N HIS A 24 4.11 -7.50 8.62
CA HIS A 24 2.83 -7.77 9.27
C HIS A 24 2.77 -7.20 10.69
N ASP A 25 3.81 -7.46 11.49
CA ASP A 25 3.83 -7.12 12.91
C ASP A 25 3.96 -5.61 13.17
N THR A 26 4.55 -4.86 12.24
CA THR A 26 4.91 -3.46 12.46
C THR A 26 4.21 -2.45 11.56
N GLU A 27 3.77 -2.84 10.36
CA GLU A 27 3.27 -1.89 9.37
C GLU A 27 1.84 -2.18 8.88
N TRP A 28 1.58 -3.40 8.45
CA TRP A 28 0.31 -3.74 7.80
C TRP A 28 -0.89 -3.48 8.71
N GLY A 29 -1.87 -2.73 8.20
CA GLY A 29 -3.08 -2.38 8.95
C GLY A 29 -2.92 -1.20 9.91
N VAL A 30 -1.76 -0.60 9.99
CA VAL A 30 -1.55 0.63 10.79
C VAL A 30 -1.96 1.85 9.96
N PRO A 31 -2.87 2.71 10.48
CA PRO A 31 -3.29 3.90 9.76
C PRO A 31 -2.12 4.82 9.38
N ILE A 32 -1.99 5.10 8.10
CA ILE A 32 -0.97 5.98 7.53
C ILE A 32 -1.64 7.27 7.04
N LYS A 33 -1.13 8.41 7.53
CA LYS A 33 -1.61 9.74 7.15
C LYS A 33 -0.51 10.65 6.59
N ASN A 34 0.68 10.13 6.40
CA ASN A 34 1.79 10.82 5.76
C ASN A 34 1.73 10.62 4.24
N ASP A 35 1.66 11.69 3.48
CA ASP A 35 1.51 11.65 2.02
C ASP A 35 2.64 10.90 1.30
N ARG A 36 3.89 11.06 1.75
CA ARG A 36 5.02 10.35 1.16
C ARG A 36 4.92 8.84 1.35
N LYS A 37 4.52 8.41 2.54
CA LYS A 37 4.23 7.00 2.83
C LYS A 37 3.07 6.45 1.99
N ILE A 38 2.03 7.24 1.82
CA ILE A 38 0.90 6.87 0.97
C ILE A 38 1.37 6.70 -0.49
N PHE A 39 2.17 7.62 -0.99
CA PHE A 39 2.74 7.52 -2.34
C PHE A 39 3.68 6.30 -2.49
N GLU A 40 4.51 6.01 -1.49
CA GLU A 40 5.32 4.78 -1.43
C GLU A 40 4.46 3.55 -1.68
N PHE A 41 3.37 3.39 -0.93
CA PHE A 41 2.50 2.23 -1.08
C PHE A 41 1.74 2.21 -2.41
N LEU A 42 1.36 3.35 -2.96
CA LEU A 42 0.76 3.40 -4.30
C LEU A 42 1.74 2.88 -5.37
N VAL A 43 3.01 3.25 -5.29
CA VAL A 43 4.06 2.75 -6.21
C VAL A 43 4.26 1.25 -6.02
N LEU A 44 4.44 0.79 -4.79
CA LEU A 44 4.71 -0.61 -4.48
C LEU A 44 3.52 -1.52 -4.83
N GLU A 45 2.31 -1.13 -4.47
CA GLU A 45 1.09 -1.88 -4.77
C GLU A 45 0.82 -1.97 -6.28
N SER A 46 1.01 -0.88 -7.02
CA SER A 46 0.86 -0.91 -8.47
C SER A 46 1.92 -1.80 -9.15
N ALA A 47 3.12 -1.86 -8.60
CA ALA A 47 4.18 -2.73 -9.11
C ALA A 47 3.91 -4.21 -8.86
N GLN A 48 3.07 -4.55 -7.88
CA GLN A 48 2.74 -5.92 -7.53
C GLN A 48 1.91 -6.64 -8.60
N ALA A 49 1.23 -5.94 -9.50
CA ALA A 49 0.35 -6.57 -10.49
C ALA A 49 1.03 -7.75 -11.20
N GLY A 50 0.44 -8.95 -11.08
CA GLY A 50 0.99 -10.20 -11.60
C GLY A 50 2.13 -10.82 -10.77
N LEU A 51 2.46 -10.26 -9.61
CA LEU A 51 3.56 -10.69 -8.73
C LEU A 51 3.06 -10.90 -7.29
N SER A 52 3.89 -11.52 -6.44
CA SER A 52 3.61 -11.63 -5.02
C SER A 52 4.05 -10.38 -4.25
N TRP A 53 3.36 -10.07 -3.15
CA TRP A 53 3.79 -9.00 -2.25
C TRP A 53 5.18 -9.25 -1.68
N ARG A 54 5.52 -10.50 -1.39
CA ARG A 54 6.86 -10.90 -0.97
C ARG A 54 7.94 -10.39 -1.93
N THR A 55 7.75 -10.57 -3.22
CA THR A 55 8.67 -10.09 -4.26
C THR A 55 8.86 -8.57 -4.18
N ILE A 56 7.77 -7.83 -4.05
CA ILE A 56 7.81 -6.36 -3.94
C ILE A 56 8.48 -5.93 -2.63
N LEU A 57 8.14 -6.57 -1.52
CA LEU A 57 8.70 -6.23 -0.21
C LEU A 57 10.23 -6.41 -0.17
N TYR A 58 10.75 -7.47 -0.80
CA TYR A 58 12.20 -7.68 -0.93
C TYR A 58 12.89 -6.63 -1.82
N LYS A 59 12.16 -6.01 -2.74
CA LYS A 59 12.65 -4.95 -3.63
C LYS A 59 12.37 -3.53 -3.10
N ARG A 60 11.73 -3.40 -1.95
CA ARG A 60 11.31 -2.10 -1.40
C ARG A 60 12.45 -1.09 -1.23
N LYS A 61 13.60 -1.55 -0.74
CA LYS A 61 14.80 -0.69 -0.60
C LYS A 61 15.31 -0.19 -1.95
N GLY A 62 15.30 -1.05 -2.96
CA GLY A 62 15.65 -0.70 -4.34
C GLY A 62 14.69 0.34 -4.91
N TYR A 63 13.40 0.17 -4.71
CA TYR A 63 12.38 1.16 -5.09
C TYR A 63 12.60 2.51 -4.41
N LYS A 64 12.90 2.50 -3.13
CA LYS A 64 13.16 3.73 -2.37
C LYS A 64 14.30 4.55 -2.98
N LYS A 65 15.40 3.91 -3.34
CA LYS A 65 16.53 4.55 -4.03
C LYS A 65 16.14 5.01 -5.43
N ALA A 66 15.52 4.13 -6.21
CA ALA A 66 15.19 4.35 -7.61
C ALA A 66 14.15 5.47 -7.82
N PHE A 67 13.20 5.59 -6.92
CA PHE A 67 12.10 6.56 -6.98
C PHE A 67 12.27 7.74 -6.00
N ALA A 68 13.49 8.23 -5.86
CA ALA A 68 13.79 9.47 -5.12
C ALA A 68 13.18 9.52 -3.71
N ASN A 69 13.34 8.43 -2.96
CA ASN A 69 12.77 8.29 -1.61
C ASN A 69 11.24 8.50 -1.59
N PHE A 70 10.57 8.11 -2.65
CA PHE A 70 9.12 8.26 -2.86
C PHE A 70 8.63 9.71 -2.74
N ASP A 71 9.45 10.66 -3.17
CA ASP A 71 9.04 12.05 -3.30
C ASP A 71 8.27 12.26 -4.61
N PRO A 72 6.94 12.48 -4.57
CA PRO A 72 6.14 12.60 -5.78
C PRO A 72 6.55 13.80 -6.63
N LYS A 73 7.07 14.88 -6.04
CA LYS A 73 7.55 16.05 -6.78
C LYS A 73 8.76 15.69 -7.66
N LYS A 74 9.68 14.89 -7.14
CA LYS A 74 10.87 14.44 -7.89
C LYS A 74 10.48 13.39 -8.92
N VAL A 75 9.69 12.40 -8.55
CA VAL A 75 9.26 11.32 -9.46
C VAL A 75 8.46 11.89 -10.64
N SER A 76 7.60 12.87 -10.43
CA SER A 76 6.80 13.51 -11.49
C SER A 76 7.66 14.16 -12.59
N LYS A 77 8.92 14.47 -12.29
CA LYS A 77 9.87 15.11 -13.20
C LYS A 77 10.81 14.12 -13.92
N PHE A 78 10.65 12.83 -13.69
CA PHE A 78 11.48 11.83 -14.35
C PHE A 78 11.31 11.89 -15.87
N THR A 79 12.45 11.85 -16.56
CA THR A 79 12.56 11.95 -18.01
C THR A 79 12.70 10.58 -18.67
N LYS A 80 12.73 10.53 -20.01
CA LYS A 80 13.07 9.29 -20.75
C LYS A 80 14.42 8.70 -20.33
N LYS A 81 15.39 9.55 -20.01
CA LYS A 81 16.72 9.12 -19.53
C LYS A 81 16.56 8.38 -18.18
N ASP A 82 15.75 8.90 -17.27
CA ASP A 82 15.48 8.26 -15.99
C ASP A 82 14.75 6.92 -16.18
N ILE A 83 13.77 6.85 -17.07
CA ILE A 83 13.05 5.61 -17.41
C ILE A 83 14.03 4.57 -17.96
N ASN A 84 14.93 4.93 -18.87
CA ASN A 84 15.94 4.02 -19.42
C ASN A 84 16.89 3.50 -18.35
N LYS A 85 17.28 4.34 -17.39
CA LYS A 85 18.07 3.95 -16.24
C LYS A 85 17.32 2.96 -15.35
N LEU A 86 16.05 3.21 -15.07
CA LEU A 86 15.19 2.34 -14.26
C LEU A 86 14.99 0.96 -14.91
N LEU A 87 14.86 0.91 -16.24
CA LEU A 87 14.73 -0.34 -16.99
C LEU A 87 15.97 -1.26 -16.89
N LYS A 88 17.11 -0.69 -16.53
CA LYS A 88 18.37 -1.43 -16.32
C LYS A 88 18.60 -1.77 -14.84
N ASN A 89 17.77 -1.28 -13.94
CA ASN A 89 17.93 -1.46 -12.51
C ASN A 89 17.33 -2.78 -12.03
N SER A 90 18.17 -3.76 -11.68
CA SER A 90 17.73 -5.07 -11.16
C SER A 90 17.11 -5.02 -9.76
N GLU A 91 17.28 -3.93 -9.02
CA GLU A 91 16.71 -3.76 -7.68
C GLU A 91 15.19 -3.45 -7.70
N ILE A 92 14.62 -3.20 -8.88
CA ILE A 92 13.18 -2.98 -9.09
C ILE A 92 12.62 -3.92 -10.15
N ILE A 93 11.30 -3.95 -10.29
CA ILE A 93 10.64 -4.65 -11.39
C ILE A 93 10.85 -3.83 -12.67
N ARG A 94 11.58 -4.42 -13.63
CA ARG A 94 11.94 -3.78 -14.90
C ARG A 94 10.81 -3.89 -15.93
N ASN A 95 9.70 -3.24 -15.64
CA ASN A 95 8.53 -3.20 -16.50
C ASN A 95 8.25 -1.74 -16.88
N LYS A 96 8.34 -1.44 -18.17
CA LYS A 96 8.19 -0.07 -18.70
C LYS A 96 6.85 0.56 -18.36
N LEU A 97 5.76 -0.18 -18.53
CA LEU A 97 4.41 0.32 -18.24
C LEU A 97 4.23 0.66 -16.75
N LYS A 98 4.76 -0.17 -15.85
CA LYS A 98 4.72 0.08 -14.40
C LYS A 98 5.55 1.31 -14.01
N ILE A 99 6.73 1.48 -14.62
CA ILE A 99 7.60 2.64 -14.39
C ILE A 99 6.93 3.93 -14.89
N GLU A 100 6.43 3.93 -16.10
CA GLU A 100 5.71 5.07 -16.68
C GLU A 100 4.46 5.43 -15.89
N SER A 101 3.74 4.41 -15.40
CA SER A 101 2.55 4.60 -14.57
C SER A 101 2.89 5.21 -13.22
N ALA A 102 4.00 4.84 -12.59
CA ALA A 102 4.46 5.46 -11.35
C ALA A 102 4.74 6.96 -11.54
N ILE A 103 5.35 7.34 -12.66
CA ILE A 103 5.61 8.74 -13.00
C ILE A 103 4.31 9.51 -13.26
N ASN A 104 3.41 8.92 -14.05
CA ASN A 104 2.08 9.49 -14.28
C ASN A 104 1.31 9.68 -12.98
N ASN A 105 1.33 8.65 -12.12
CA ASN A 105 0.62 8.70 -10.84
C ASN A 105 1.22 9.74 -9.89
N ALA A 106 2.53 10.00 -9.95
CA ALA A 106 3.15 11.10 -9.22
C ALA A 106 2.58 12.46 -9.62
N LYS A 107 2.38 12.67 -10.92
CA LYS A 107 1.76 13.91 -11.44
C LYS A 107 0.31 14.06 -10.95
N ARG A 108 -0.47 13.00 -11.06
CA ARG A 108 -1.87 12.98 -10.57
C ARG A 108 -1.94 13.17 -9.06
N PHE A 109 -0.99 12.57 -8.32
CA PHE A 109 -0.87 12.73 -6.87
C PHE A 109 -0.70 14.20 -6.46
N LEU A 110 0.17 14.93 -7.15
CA LEU A 110 0.39 16.36 -6.90
C LEU A 110 -0.87 17.19 -7.21
N GLU A 111 -1.62 16.85 -8.23
CA GLU A 111 -2.89 17.52 -8.56
C GLU A 111 -3.92 17.33 -7.44
N VAL A 112 -4.02 16.10 -6.90
CA VAL A 112 -4.91 15.80 -5.77
C VAL A 112 -4.49 16.57 -4.52
N GLN A 113 -3.20 16.64 -4.23
CA GLN A 113 -2.69 17.43 -3.09
C GLN A 113 -3.09 18.91 -3.23
N LYS A 114 -3.01 19.45 -4.42
CA LYS A 114 -3.39 20.84 -4.69
C LYS A 114 -4.90 21.09 -4.48
N GLU A 115 -5.73 20.13 -4.91
CA GLU A 115 -7.19 20.23 -4.80
C GLU A 115 -7.68 20.07 -3.36
N PHE A 116 -7.16 19.09 -2.62
CA PHE A 116 -7.64 18.72 -1.28
C PHE A 116 -6.78 19.24 -0.13
N GLY A 117 -5.63 19.84 -0.42
CA GLY A 117 -4.65 20.27 0.59
C GLY A 117 -3.65 19.17 0.98
N SER A 118 -4.05 17.91 0.94
CA SER A 118 -3.18 16.74 1.08
C SER A 118 -3.82 15.51 0.42
N PHE A 119 -3.00 14.54 0.04
CA PHE A 119 -3.52 13.27 -0.45
C PHE A 119 -4.19 12.48 0.67
N ASN A 120 -3.68 12.59 1.87
CA ASN A 120 -4.28 12.03 3.08
C ASN A 120 -5.75 12.45 3.26
N LYS A 121 -6.06 13.74 3.16
CA LYS A 121 -7.45 14.21 3.26
C LYS A 121 -8.35 13.58 2.20
N TYR A 122 -7.85 13.46 0.98
CA TYR A 122 -8.58 12.86 -0.13
C TYR A 122 -8.92 11.39 0.14
N ILE A 123 -7.93 10.56 0.46
CA ILE A 123 -8.16 9.11 0.58
C ILE A 123 -9.00 8.74 1.80
N TRP A 124 -8.77 9.39 2.93
CA TRP A 124 -9.53 9.07 4.15
C TRP A 124 -11.01 9.43 4.06
N GLY A 125 -11.39 10.26 3.10
CA GLY A 125 -12.80 10.53 2.77
C GLY A 125 -13.58 9.29 2.34
N PHE A 126 -12.92 8.33 1.69
CA PHE A 126 -13.57 7.08 1.24
C PHE A 126 -13.97 6.16 2.40
N VAL A 127 -13.42 6.35 3.57
CA VAL A 127 -13.75 5.62 4.81
C VAL A 127 -14.30 6.55 5.92
N LYS A 128 -14.80 7.71 5.55
CA LYS A 128 -15.37 8.72 6.46
C LYS A 128 -14.40 9.12 7.60
N GLY A 129 -13.11 9.17 7.31
CA GLY A 129 -12.06 9.55 8.24
C GLY A 129 -11.71 8.51 9.30
N LYS A 130 -12.30 7.33 9.28
CA LYS A 130 -12.12 6.28 10.30
C LYS A 130 -11.70 4.95 9.68
N GLN A 131 -10.80 4.25 10.36
CA GLN A 131 -10.45 2.88 9.99
C GLN A 131 -11.69 1.98 10.03
N ILE A 132 -11.90 1.20 8.98
CA ILE A 132 -12.94 0.18 8.94
C ILE A 132 -12.46 -1.05 9.71
N ASP A 133 -13.29 -1.57 10.60
CA ASP A 133 -13.06 -2.87 11.24
C ASP A 133 -13.56 -3.99 10.34
N GLY A 134 -12.63 -4.78 9.79
CA GLY A 134 -12.96 -5.88 8.90
C GLY A 134 -13.62 -7.08 9.60
N LYS A 135 -13.39 -7.27 10.89
CA LYS A 135 -13.92 -8.39 11.70
C LYS A 135 -13.69 -9.77 11.08
N ARG A 136 -12.50 -10.00 10.50
CA ARG A 136 -12.17 -11.26 9.82
C ARG A 136 -11.83 -12.35 10.84
N LYS A 137 -12.59 -13.43 10.86
CA LYS A 137 -12.28 -14.59 11.71
C LYS A 137 -11.16 -15.44 11.14
N THR A 138 -11.15 -15.58 9.82
CA THR A 138 -10.14 -16.34 9.07
C THR A 138 -9.73 -15.62 7.80
N LEU A 139 -8.67 -16.07 7.16
CA LEU A 139 -8.22 -15.54 5.86
C LEU A 139 -9.29 -15.68 4.76
N LYS A 140 -10.15 -16.70 4.86
CA LYS A 140 -11.24 -16.94 3.92
C LYS A 140 -12.33 -15.85 3.96
N ASP A 141 -12.40 -15.11 5.06
CA ASP A 141 -13.39 -14.03 5.22
C ASP A 141 -12.92 -12.72 4.55
N LEU A 142 -11.68 -12.66 4.05
CA LEU A 142 -11.17 -11.50 3.32
C LEU A 142 -11.88 -11.39 1.96
N PRO A 143 -12.58 -10.29 1.68
CA PRO A 143 -13.14 -10.08 0.35
C PRO A 143 -12.02 -9.76 -0.64
N ALA A 144 -12.25 -10.04 -1.90
CA ALA A 144 -11.36 -9.62 -2.98
C ALA A 144 -11.41 -8.10 -3.20
N ILE A 145 -12.59 -7.52 -3.04
CA ILE A 145 -12.90 -6.11 -3.28
C ILE A 145 -14.00 -5.67 -2.33
N THR A 146 -13.95 -4.43 -1.86
CA THR A 146 -15.03 -3.80 -1.10
C THR A 146 -15.64 -2.64 -1.89
N LYS A 147 -16.84 -2.20 -1.49
CA LYS A 147 -17.49 -1.04 -2.09
C LYS A 147 -16.62 0.22 -2.01
N GLU A 148 -16.00 0.46 -0.87
CA GLU A 148 -15.10 1.60 -0.66
C GLU A 148 -13.89 1.53 -1.59
N ALA A 149 -13.31 0.35 -1.82
CA ALA A 149 -12.21 0.15 -2.75
C ALA A 149 -12.64 0.39 -4.21
N GLU A 150 -13.84 -0.03 -4.58
CA GLU A 150 -14.39 0.23 -5.92
C GLU A 150 -14.59 1.73 -6.16
N GLU A 151 -15.19 2.44 -5.22
CA GLU A 151 -15.42 3.88 -5.29
C GLU A 151 -14.08 4.65 -5.36
N PHE A 152 -13.13 4.28 -4.52
CA PHE A 152 -11.80 4.88 -4.49
C PHE A 152 -11.03 4.63 -5.81
N SER A 153 -11.01 3.40 -6.30
CA SER A 153 -10.37 3.04 -7.56
C SER A 153 -11.02 3.76 -8.76
N LYS A 154 -12.34 3.84 -8.79
CA LYS A 154 -13.09 4.53 -9.84
C LYS A 154 -12.74 6.02 -9.89
N ASP A 155 -12.66 6.68 -8.74
CA ASP A 155 -12.29 8.11 -8.67
C ASP A 155 -10.84 8.33 -9.09
N LEU A 156 -9.91 7.47 -8.66
CA LEU A 156 -8.52 7.51 -9.12
C LEU A 156 -8.40 7.37 -10.64
N LYS A 157 -9.12 6.42 -11.21
CA LYS A 157 -9.15 6.21 -12.68
C LYS A 157 -9.67 7.46 -13.40
N LYS A 158 -10.74 8.06 -12.91
CA LYS A 158 -11.30 9.30 -13.44
C LYS A 158 -10.29 10.46 -13.40
N ARG A 159 -9.42 10.49 -12.38
CA ARG A 159 -8.34 11.47 -12.21
C ARG A 159 -7.10 11.16 -13.05
N GLY A 160 -7.09 10.07 -13.80
CA GLY A 160 -5.99 9.70 -14.68
C GLY A 160 -4.90 8.83 -14.04
N PHE A 161 -5.11 8.29 -12.83
CA PHE A 161 -4.20 7.29 -12.27
C PHE A 161 -4.26 5.99 -13.06
N LYS A 162 -3.15 5.26 -13.11
CA LYS A 162 -3.00 3.98 -13.83
C LYS A 162 -2.52 2.87 -12.89
N PHE A 163 -2.83 1.62 -13.21
CA PHE A 163 -2.47 0.44 -12.42
C PHE A 163 -3.00 0.45 -10.97
N LEU A 164 -4.09 1.15 -10.72
CA LEU A 164 -4.75 1.23 -9.42
C LEU A 164 -6.21 0.76 -9.53
N GLY A 165 -6.39 -0.46 -10.04
CA GLY A 165 -7.70 -1.12 -10.08
C GLY A 165 -8.23 -1.45 -8.68
N PRO A 166 -9.49 -1.91 -8.57
CA PRO A 166 -10.13 -2.11 -7.25
C PRO A 166 -9.41 -3.13 -6.38
N THR A 167 -8.83 -4.19 -6.95
CA THR A 167 -8.06 -5.19 -6.20
C THR A 167 -6.77 -4.60 -5.62
N VAL A 168 -6.04 -3.82 -6.42
CA VAL A 168 -4.82 -3.11 -5.99
C VAL A 168 -5.15 -2.09 -4.91
N ILE A 169 -6.22 -1.33 -5.10
CA ILE A 169 -6.66 -0.31 -4.13
C ILE A 169 -7.14 -0.95 -2.83
N TYR A 170 -7.82 -2.10 -2.88
CA TYR A 170 -8.16 -2.78 -1.65
C TYR A 170 -6.91 -3.25 -0.88
N ALA A 171 -5.93 -3.81 -1.56
CA ALA A 171 -4.63 -4.15 -0.96
C ALA A 171 -3.94 -2.90 -0.36
N HIS A 172 -4.01 -1.77 -1.04
CA HIS A 172 -3.53 -0.49 -0.53
C HIS A 172 -4.26 -0.05 0.75
N MET A 173 -5.58 -0.20 0.80
CA MET A 173 -6.39 0.12 1.98
C MET A 173 -6.00 -0.76 3.18
N GLN A 174 -5.74 -2.04 2.96
CA GLN A 174 -5.25 -2.96 3.98
C GLN A 174 -3.86 -2.54 4.49
N ALA A 175 -2.93 -2.29 3.59
CA ALA A 175 -1.56 -1.93 3.92
C ALA A 175 -1.45 -0.61 4.68
N THR A 176 -2.23 0.40 4.29
CA THR A 176 -2.21 1.75 4.87
C THR A 176 -3.16 1.94 6.05
N GLY A 177 -3.83 0.88 6.48
CA GLY A 177 -4.69 0.90 7.66
C GLY A 177 -6.01 1.63 7.48
N MET A 178 -6.46 1.86 6.25
CA MET A 178 -7.83 2.33 6.00
C MET A 178 -8.86 1.28 6.39
N VAL A 179 -8.48 0.01 6.37
CA VAL A 179 -9.21 -1.12 6.91
C VAL A 179 -8.30 -1.95 7.80
N ASN A 180 -8.83 -2.46 8.91
CA ASN A 180 -8.15 -3.44 9.75
C ASN A 180 -8.64 -4.84 9.39
N ASP A 181 -7.86 -5.53 8.56
CA ASP A 181 -8.14 -6.89 8.10
C ASP A 181 -7.27 -7.95 8.78
N HIS A 182 -6.62 -7.61 9.89
CA HIS A 182 -6.05 -8.64 10.75
C HIS A 182 -7.15 -9.60 11.20
N THR A 183 -6.85 -10.90 11.23
CA THR A 183 -7.79 -11.86 11.80
C THR A 183 -8.04 -11.55 13.28
N THR A 184 -9.25 -11.81 13.76
CA THR A 184 -9.68 -11.40 15.12
C THR A 184 -8.86 -12.04 16.24
N ASP A 185 -8.23 -13.17 15.99
CA ASP A 185 -7.29 -13.85 16.91
C ASP A 185 -5.86 -13.34 16.82
N CYS A 186 -5.53 -12.53 15.81
CA CYS A 186 -4.20 -11.96 15.65
C CYS A 186 -3.89 -10.94 16.73
N PHE A 187 -2.67 -11.00 17.28
CA PHE A 187 -2.23 -10.05 18.33
C PHE A 187 -2.24 -8.58 17.88
N ARG A 188 -2.26 -8.34 16.55
CA ARG A 188 -2.33 -7.00 15.95
C ARG A 188 -3.75 -6.50 15.75
N TYR A 189 -4.75 -7.35 15.86
CA TYR A 189 -6.16 -6.96 15.79
C TYR A 189 -6.56 -6.19 17.05
N LYS A 190 -6.20 -4.97 17.17
CA LYS A 190 -6.64 -4.09 18.28
C LYS A 190 -7.54 -3.02 17.70
N PHE A 191 -8.81 -3.35 17.51
CA PHE A 191 -9.79 -2.36 17.14
C PHE A 191 -10.34 -1.71 18.42
N LYS A 192 -9.97 -0.45 18.62
CA LYS A 192 -10.60 0.36 19.69
C LYS A 192 -11.79 1.06 19.07
N THR A 193 -12.99 0.59 19.40
CA THR A 193 -14.17 1.43 19.26
C THR A 193 -13.96 2.67 20.12
N SER A 194 -13.82 3.83 19.50
CA SER A 194 -13.91 5.09 20.24
C SER A 194 -15.28 5.14 20.91
N LYS A 195 -15.26 5.09 22.24
CA LYS A 195 -16.42 5.40 23.05
C LYS A 195 -16.78 6.86 22.87
#